data_878501ec9f1028e2b85b03ff1d2da99b
#
_entry.id   878501ec9f1028e2b85b03ff1d2da99b
#
_cell.length_a   1.000
_cell.length_b   1.000
_cell.length_c   1.000
_cell.angle_alpha   90.00
_cell.angle_beta   90.00
_cell.angle_gamma   90.00
#
_symmetry.space_group_name_H-M   'P 1'
#
loop_
_entity.id
_entity.type
_entity.pdbx_description
1 polymer ?
#
loop_
_entity_poly.entity_id
_entity_poly.type
_entity_poly.pdbx_seq_one_letter_code
_entity_poly.pdbx_strand_id
1 'polypeptide(L)' 'MTYKTIVIDYEPKASKMAEAVENTANEYAKKGWELVTFSVTNTAKAILVFRVTAEAAPFESH' A
#
# COMPACT_ATOMS: atom_id res chain seq x y z
N MET A 1 2.43 5.80 15.43
CA MET A 1 2.61 5.65 13.99
C MET A 1 3.21 4.29 13.67
N THR A 2 2.67 3.62 12.70
CA THR A 2 3.08 2.27 12.34
C THR A 2 3.24 2.17 10.83
N TYR A 3 4.15 1.35 10.38
CA TYR A 3 4.33 1.09 8.95
C TYR A 3 3.84 -0.32 8.64
N LYS A 4 3.18 -0.45 7.50
CA LYS A 4 2.68 -1.72 7.01
C LYS A 4 3.13 -1.92 5.58
N THR A 5 3.34 -3.16 5.19
CA THR A 5 3.74 -3.47 3.82
C THR A 5 2.72 -4.39 3.19
N ILE A 6 2.47 -4.15 1.91
CA ILE A 6 1.54 -4.96 1.11
C ILE A 6 2.29 -5.44 -0.12
N VAL A 7 2.18 -6.72 -0.42
CA VAL A 7 2.82 -7.29 -1.61
C VAL A 7 1.78 -7.43 -2.71
N ILE A 8 2.13 -6.94 -3.90
CA ILE A 8 1.35 -7.20 -5.11
C ILE A 8 2.04 -8.33 -5.85
N ASP A 9 1.27 -9.36 -6.17
CA ASP A 9 1.80 -10.54 -6.82
C ASP A 9 2.18 -10.26 -8.27
N TYR A 10 2.75 -11.28 -8.91
CA TYR A 10 3.30 -11.20 -10.24
C TYR A 10 2.37 -10.49 -11.22
N GLU A 11 2.89 -9.47 -11.87
CA GLU A 11 2.19 -8.75 -12.91
C GLU A 11 3.21 -8.21 -13.91
N PRO A 12 3.46 -8.94 -15.01
CA PRO A 12 4.57 -8.56 -15.92
C PRO A 12 4.28 -7.34 -16.77
N LYS A 13 3.02 -6.97 -16.97
CA LYS A 13 2.71 -5.79 -17.76
C LYS A 13 2.78 -4.55 -16.92
N ALA A 14 3.58 -3.58 -17.34
CA ALA A 14 3.78 -2.36 -16.56
C ALA A 14 2.46 -1.62 -16.34
N SER A 15 1.61 -1.57 -17.37
CA SER A 15 0.33 -0.86 -17.23
C SER A 15 -0.57 -1.55 -16.22
N LYS A 16 -0.55 -2.88 -16.18
CA LYS A 16 -1.33 -3.63 -15.21
C LYS A 16 -0.77 -3.47 -13.81
N MET A 17 0.56 -3.45 -13.68
CA MET A 17 1.17 -3.23 -12.39
C MET A 17 0.84 -1.83 -11.85
N ALA A 18 0.89 -0.82 -12.73
CA ALA A 18 0.54 0.54 -12.30
C ALA A 18 -0.90 0.60 -11.81
N GLU A 19 -1.79 -0.07 -12.51
CA GLU A 19 -3.20 -0.12 -12.11
C GLU A 19 -3.35 -0.80 -10.75
N ALA A 20 -2.63 -1.90 -10.55
CA ALA A 20 -2.69 -2.63 -9.29
C ALA A 20 -2.16 -1.79 -8.14
N VAL A 21 -1.06 -1.06 -8.36
CA VAL A 21 -0.51 -0.19 -7.34
C VAL A 21 -1.50 0.90 -6.98
N GLU A 22 -2.09 1.52 -7.99
CA GLU A 22 -3.04 2.60 -7.75
C GLU A 22 -4.28 2.11 -7.01
N ASN A 23 -4.83 0.98 -7.45
CA ASN A 23 -6.02 0.43 -6.81
C ASN A 23 -5.74 0.05 -5.36
N THR A 24 -4.60 -0.56 -5.11
CA THR A 24 -4.25 -0.97 -3.76
C THR A 24 -4.03 0.24 -2.87
N ALA A 25 -3.32 1.25 -3.37
CA ALA A 25 -3.07 2.45 -2.60
C ALA A 25 -4.39 3.14 -2.24
N ASN A 26 -5.30 3.22 -3.20
CA ASN A 26 -6.59 3.88 -2.96
C ASN A 26 -7.45 3.09 -1.99
N GLU A 27 -7.40 1.76 -2.07
CA GLU A 27 -8.17 0.92 -1.17
C GLU A 27 -7.73 1.13 0.27
N TYR A 28 -6.42 1.17 0.51
CA TYR A 28 -5.93 1.35 1.87
C TYR A 28 -6.03 2.80 2.33
N ALA A 29 -6.04 3.74 1.40
CA ALA A 29 -6.28 5.13 1.77
C ALA A 29 -7.63 5.29 2.45
N LYS A 30 -8.62 4.51 2.04
CA LYS A 30 -9.94 4.55 2.66
C LYS A 30 -9.89 4.09 4.12
N LYS A 31 -8.86 3.36 4.49
CA LYS A 31 -8.68 2.90 5.86
C LYS A 31 -7.81 3.84 6.68
N GLY A 32 -7.39 4.94 6.10
CA GLY A 32 -6.52 5.89 6.78
C GLY A 32 -5.04 5.60 6.62
N TRP A 33 -4.68 4.69 5.72
CA TRP A 33 -3.28 4.37 5.46
C TRP A 33 -2.76 5.31 4.37
N GLU A 34 -1.52 5.74 4.53
CA GLU A 34 -0.90 6.64 3.56
C GLU A 34 0.26 5.93 2.89
N LEU A 35 0.25 5.89 1.56
CA LEU A 35 1.34 5.27 0.80
C LEU A 35 2.59 6.15 0.92
N VAL A 36 3.66 5.57 1.43
CA VAL A 36 4.93 6.28 1.56
C VAL A 36 5.78 6.06 0.32
N THR A 37 5.90 4.81 -0.09
CA THR A 37 6.71 4.47 -1.24
C THR A 37 6.35 3.06 -1.70
N PHE A 38 6.86 2.70 -2.86
CA PHE A 38 6.75 1.34 -3.35
C PHE A 38 7.95 1.03 -4.23
N SER A 39 8.18 -0.25 -4.46
CA SER A 39 9.21 -0.66 -5.39
C SER A 39 8.76 -1.92 -6.11
N VAL A 40 9.26 -2.10 -7.33
CA VAL A 40 8.93 -3.25 -8.15
C VAL A 40 10.16 -4.14 -8.20
N THR A 41 9.95 -5.43 -7.94
CA THR A 41 11.05 -6.39 -7.89
C THR A 41 11.39 -6.89 -9.27
N ASN A 42 12.52 -7.61 -9.38
CA ASN A 42 12.93 -8.20 -10.64
C ASN A 42 11.97 -9.30 -11.10
N THR A 43 11.13 -9.80 -10.21
CA THR A 43 10.19 -10.85 -10.56
C THR A 43 8.79 -10.28 -10.81
N ALA A 44 8.70 -9.01 -11.17
CA ALA A 44 7.44 -8.35 -11.53
C ALA A 44 6.42 -8.37 -10.39
N LYS A 45 6.90 -8.27 -9.17
CA LYS A 45 6.07 -8.08 -7.99
C LYS A 45 6.34 -6.70 -7.43
N ALA A 46 5.46 -6.21 -6.58
CA ALA A 46 5.65 -4.91 -5.97
C ALA A 46 5.47 -5.00 -4.46
N ILE A 47 6.22 -4.16 -3.77
CA ILE A 47 6.09 -4.04 -2.33
C ILE A 47 5.73 -2.58 -2.05
N LEU A 48 4.57 -2.38 -1.42
CA LEU A 48 4.08 -1.06 -1.07
C LEU A 48 4.27 -0.84 0.43
N VAL A 49 4.77 0.31 0.80
CA VAL A 49 4.98 0.66 2.20
C VAL A 49 4.00 1.76 2.56
N PHE A 50 3.19 1.52 3.57
CA PHE A 50 2.19 2.47 4.03
C PHE A 50 2.51 2.93 5.44
N ARG A 51 2.15 4.17 5.72
CA ARG A 51 2.20 4.72 7.06
C ARG A 51 0.78 4.71 7.60
N VAL A 52 0.61 4.13 8.79
CA VAL A 52 -0.71 3.99 9.38
C VAL A 52 -0.79 4.90 10.59
N THR A 53 -1.52 5.98 10.46
CA THR A 53 -1.70 6.93 11.53
C THR A 53 -3.13 6.96 12.06
N ALA A 54 -4.05 6.45 11.27
CA ALA A 54 -5.46 6.58 11.61
C ALA A 54 -5.83 5.79 12.86
N GLU A 55 -5.13 4.72 13.14
CA GLU A 55 -5.45 3.95 14.32
C GLU A 55 -5.15 4.71 15.60
N ALA A 56 -4.39 5.77 15.49
CA ALA A 56 -4.17 6.60 16.66
C ALA A 56 -5.46 7.18 17.16
N ALA A 57 -6.39 7.21 16.34
CA ALA A 57 -7.72 7.60 16.77
C ALA A 57 -8.37 6.48 17.48
N PRO A 58 -8.38 5.82 17.83
CA PRO A 58 -9.17 5.03 18.35
C PRO A 58 -9.45 4.81 19.52
N PHE A 59 -8.82 5.15 19.09
CA PHE A 59 -9.03 5.04 19.95
C PHE A 59 -9.56 5.11 20.45
N GLU A 60 -9.14 5.40 20.17
CA GLU A 60 -9.40 5.52 20.70
C GLU A 60 -9.94 5.52 21.10
N SER A 61 -9.73 5.82 20.91
CA SER A 61 -10.03 5.91 21.42
C SER A 61 -10.36 5.88 21.87
N HIS A 62 -9.99 6.27 21.82
CA HIS A 62 -10.06 6.27 22.44
C HIS A 62 -10.39 6.31 22.77
#